data_18309bdd12a2f094641ff56f285d5fa5
#
_entry.id   18309bdd12a2f094641ff56f285d5fa5
#
_cell.length_a   1.000
_cell.length_b   1.000
_cell.length_c   1.000
_cell.angle_alpha   90.00
_cell.angle_beta   90.00
_cell.angle_gamma   90.00
#
_symmetry.space_group_name_H-M   'P 1'
#
loop_
_entity.id
_entity.type
_entity.pdbx_description
1 polymer ?
#
loop_
_entity_poly.entity_id
_entity_poly.type
_entity_poly.pdbx_seq_one_letter_code
_entity_poly.pdbx_strand_id
1 'polypeptide(L)'
;MPRAASLALSAVLCLVATASLANDSTAEKAAGGLVLTRTDAIDMVSEDLYVSPEQVRVAYVFRNRTRAPIRTIVAFPMPDRDLDEMYNSDTNYPGDFRTLVDGRPVTMQVERRAMLNGVDHTAMLTGLGIPVQTSDPASDVLIEAIRRLRPADRQRLAEMGLIGNDAGLHPMWTVKETYYWEQVFPAGRDLRVQHSYSPGTGGSVTVALASPDFRNSPEGRAEQRRHCTDRAFLAALDRMSAREGNGIVLTQQNLSYILTTGGNWRSPIGRFRLVVDKLNPRALISFCGEGVRWISPTQFEIRRRNWRPTRDLHILIATPNDTNQ
;
A
#
# COMPACT_ATOMS: atom_id res chain seq x y z
N MET A 1 -49.11 -6.98 41.92
CA MET A 1 -48.74 -6.47 40.58
C MET A 1 -47.20 -6.41 40.53
N PRO A 2 -46.49 -7.32 39.84
CA PRO A 2 -45.02 -7.28 39.73
C PRO A 2 -44.60 -6.42 38.53
N ARG A 3 -43.63 -5.55 38.79
CA ARG A 3 -43.00 -4.72 37.77
C ARG A 3 -42.00 -5.59 36.97
N ALA A 4 -42.15 -5.63 35.66
CA ALA A 4 -41.23 -6.21 34.74
C ALA A 4 -40.03 -5.25 34.53
N ALA A 5 -38.82 -5.69 34.84
CA ALA A 5 -37.60 -5.00 34.55
C ALA A 5 -37.11 -5.42 33.15
N SER A 6 -37.10 -4.47 32.21
CA SER A 6 -36.54 -4.69 30.88
C SER A 6 -35.02 -4.54 30.95
N LEU A 7 -34.28 -5.61 30.74
CA LEU A 7 -32.84 -5.60 30.50
C LEU A 7 -32.61 -5.21 29.04
N ALA A 8 -32.06 -4.02 28.82
CA ALA A 8 -31.54 -3.60 27.54
C ALA A 8 -30.14 -4.20 27.34
N LEU A 9 -30.04 -5.16 26.42
CA LEU A 9 -28.77 -5.76 25.99
C LEU A 9 -28.07 -4.83 24.98
N SER A 10 -27.13 -4.05 25.45
CA SER A 10 -26.28 -3.21 24.58
C SER A 10 -25.27 -4.09 23.85
N ALA A 11 -25.50 -4.35 22.56
CA ALA A 11 -24.51 -4.98 21.68
C ALA A 11 -23.39 -3.98 21.39
N VAL A 12 -22.23 -4.20 21.97
CA VAL A 12 -20.99 -3.49 21.62
C VAL A 12 -20.51 -4.05 20.27
N LEU A 13 -20.72 -3.28 19.22
CA LEU A 13 -20.19 -3.56 17.88
C LEU A 13 -18.69 -3.22 17.91
N CYS A 14 -17.82 -4.24 18.10
CA CYS A 14 -16.39 -4.08 17.90
C CYS A 14 -16.11 -3.86 16.40
N LEU A 15 -15.87 -2.62 16.01
CA LEU A 15 -15.25 -2.30 14.72
C LEU A 15 -13.82 -2.85 14.73
N VAL A 16 -13.62 -4.00 14.08
CA VAL A 16 -12.30 -4.52 13.77
C VAL A 16 -11.78 -3.70 12.59
N ALA A 17 -10.93 -2.72 12.87
CA ALA A 17 -10.16 -2.03 11.83
C ALA A 17 -9.23 -3.08 11.20
N THR A 18 -9.49 -3.45 9.94
CA THR A 18 -8.58 -4.28 9.15
C THR A 18 -7.37 -3.43 8.78
N ALA A 19 -6.23 -3.65 9.44
CA ALA A 19 -4.97 -3.06 9.06
C ALA A 19 -4.56 -3.64 7.68
N SER A 20 -4.25 -2.75 6.74
CA SER A 20 -3.65 -3.09 5.44
C SER A 20 -2.17 -3.44 5.66
N LEU A 21 -1.68 -4.53 5.08
CA LEU A 21 -0.44 -5.17 5.51
C LEU A 21 0.48 -5.50 4.30
N ALA A 22 1.62 -4.84 4.11
CA ALA A 22 2.69 -5.27 3.19
C ALA A 22 4.10 -5.06 3.73
N ASN A 23 4.65 -6.06 4.24
CA ASN A 23 6.04 -6.43 4.49
C ASN A 23 6.01 -7.96 4.51
N ASP A 24 7.13 -8.66 4.28
CA ASP A 24 7.12 -10.12 4.40
C ASP A 24 6.50 -10.57 5.72
N SER A 25 5.58 -11.52 5.62
CA SER A 25 4.91 -12.17 6.75
C SER A 25 4.76 -13.66 6.47
N THR A 26 4.64 -14.47 7.51
CA THR A 26 4.12 -15.83 7.34
C THR A 26 2.63 -15.77 6.99
N ALA A 27 2.16 -16.76 6.21
CA ALA A 27 0.76 -16.84 5.80
C ALA A 27 0.28 -18.30 5.76
N GLU A 28 -1.03 -18.47 5.79
CA GLU A 28 -1.72 -19.75 5.64
C GLU A 28 -2.82 -19.62 4.58
N LYS A 29 -3.10 -20.72 3.86
CA LYS A 29 -4.25 -20.79 2.96
C LYS A 29 -5.49 -21.19 3.74
N ALA A 30 -6.48 -20.30 3.80
CA ALA A 30 -7.77 -20.53 4.40
C ALA A 30 -8.88 -20.60 3.33
N ALA A 31 -10.10 -20.94 3.71
CA ALA A 31 -11.26 -21.02 2.79
C ALA A 31 -11.55 -19.67 2.10
N GLY A 32 -11.16 -18.54 2.69
CA GLY A 32 -11.28 -17.19 2.13
C GLY A 32 -10.00 -16.66 1.49
N GLY A 33 -8.98 -17.50 1.20
CA GLY A 33 -7.70 -17.13 0.59
C GLY A 33 -6.54 -17.05 1.59
N LEU A 34 -5.50 -16.27 1.26
CA LEU A 34 -4.33 -16.10 2.14
C LEU A 34 -4.68 -15.31 3.40
N VAL A 35 -4.27 -15.83 4.54
CA VAL A 35 -4.34 -15.15 5.84
C VAL A 35 -2.92 -14.99 6.37
N LEU A 36 -2.52 -13.74 6.64
CA LEU A 36 -1.23 -13.45 7.24
C LEU A 36 -1.21 -13.92 8.69
N THR A 37 -0.16 -14.62 9.06
CA THR A 37 -0.01 -15.23 10.39
C THR A 37 1.22 -14.68 11.11
N ARG A 38 1.26 -14.87 12.44
CA ARG A 38 2.44 -14.58 13.25
C ARG A 38 3.26 -15.84 13.46
N THR A 39 4.57 -15.68 13.58
CA THR A 39 5.47 -16.77 13.94
C THR A 39 6.23 -16.46 15.22
N ASP A 40 6.37 -17.47 16.10
CA ASP A 40 7.20 -17.40 17.31
C ASP A 40 8.57 -18.08 17.14
N ALA A 41 8.89 -18.49 15.91
CA ALA A 41 10.05 -19.31 15.62
C ALA A 41 11.12 -18.63 14.75
N ILE A 42 10.72 -17.59 13.96
CA ILE A 42 11.59 -16.94 12.98
C ILE A 42 11.74 -15.47 13.35
N ASP A 43 12.97 -15.00 13.49
CA ASP A 43 13.30 -13.58 13.67
C ASP A 43 13.55 -12.89 12.34
N MET A 44 13.08 -11.64 12.19
CA MET A 44 13.60 -10.69 11.20
C MET A 44 14.84 -9.99 11.80
N VAL A 45 16.03 -10.49 11.42
CA VAL A 45 17.31 -9.97 11.94
C VAL A 45 17.60 -8.58 11.41
N SER A 46 17.28 -8.34 10.13
CA SER A 46 17.41 -7.01 9.52
C SER A 46 16.46 -6.83 8.34
N GLU A 47 16.13 -5.56 8.10
CA GLU A 47 15.44 -5.05 6.93
C GLU A 47 16.18 -3.80 6.43
N ASP A 48 16.56 -3.78 5.15
CA ASP A 48 17.13 -2.62 4.44
C ASP A 48 16.20 -2.28 3.29
N LEU A 49 15.49 -1.17 3.41
CA LEU A 49 14.43 -0.72 2.52
C LEU A 49 14.85 0.56 1.80
N TYR A 50 14.77 0.55 0.47
CA TYR A 50 14.90 1.70 -0.41
C TYR A 50 13.58 1.94 -1.14
N VAL A 51 13.08 3.17 -1.11
CA VAL A 51 11.83 3.59 -1.76
C VAL A 51 12.08 4.85 -2.58
N SER A 52 11.72 4.80 -3.86
CA SER A 52 11.66 5.96 -4.77
C SER A 52 10.44 5.86 -5.67
N PRO A 53 10.06 6.91 -6.42
CA PRO A 53 8.99 6.84 -7.43
C PRO A 53 9.20 5.79 -8.51
N GLU A 54 10.45 5.43 -8.80
CA GLU A 54 10.79 4.48 -9.87
C GLU A 54 10.98 3.05 -9.36
N GLN A 55 11.43 2.91 -8.11
CA GLN A 55 11.82 1.60 -7.60
C GLN A 55 11.66 1.46 -6.09
N VAL A 56 11.13 0.32 -5.68
CA VAL A 56 11.28 -0.20 -4.31
C VAL A 56 12.25 -1.38 -4.34
N ARG A 57 13.17 -1.40 -3.39
CA ARG A 57 14.08 -2.52 -3.12
C ARG A 57 14.09 -2.77 -1.62
N VAL A 58 13.92 -4.01 -1.23
CA VAL A 58 14.03 -4.41 0.17
C VAL A 58 14.88 -5.67 0.30
N ALA A 59 15.75 -5.69 1.29
CA ALA A 59 16.58 -6.83 1.62
C ALA A 59 16.37 -7.23 3.09
N TYR A 60 15.94 -8.45 3.29
CA TYR A 60 15.72 -9.05 4.60
C TYR A 60 16.79 -10.06 4.95
N VAL A 61 17.06 -10.20 6.23
CA VAL A 61 17.74 -11.34 6.81
C VAL A 61 16.84 -11.95 7.86
N PHE A 62 16.44 -13.19 7.67
CA PHE A 62 15.65 -13.98 8.60
C PHE A 62 16.51 -15.04 9.27
N ARG A 63 16.15 -15.43 10.51
CA ARG A 63 16.80 -16.53 11.24
C ARG A 63 15.77 -17.40 11.94
N ASN A 64 15.70 -18.65 11.54
CA ASN A 64 14.97 -19.68 12.26
C ASN A 64 15.70 -19.99 13.58
N ARG A 65 15.03 -19.83 14.71
CA ARG A 65 15.58 -20.05 16.07
C ARG A 65 15.40 -21.47 16.58
N THR A 66 14.73 -22.31 15.83
CA THR A 66 14.51 -23.70 16.20
C THR A 66 15.65 -24.62 15.72
N ARG A 67 15.60 -25.87 16.19
CA ARG A 67 16.58 -26.90 15.80
C ARG A 67 16.19 -27.67 14.55
N ALA A 68 14.99 -27.43 13.99
CA ALA A 68 14.48 -28.09 12.80
C ALA A 68 14.19 -27.05 11.71
N PRO A 69 14.27 -27.43 10.40
CA PRO A 69 13.82 -26.58 9.32
C PRO A 69 12.32 -26.27 9.45
N ILE A 70 11.91 -25.05 9.11
CA ILE A 70 10.49 -24.63 9.08
C ILE A 70 10.10 -24.37 7.63
N ARG A 71 9.07 -25.08 7.16
CA ARG A 71 8.41 -24.83 5.88
C ARG A 71 7.14 -24.02 6.15
N THR A 72 7.00 -22.87 5.50
CA THR A 72 5.81 -22.02 5.60
C THR A 72 5.61 -21.24 4.31
N ILE A 73 4.43 -20.68 4.12
CA ILE A 73 4.18 -19.67 3.09
C ILE A 73 4.73 -18.34 3.61
N VAL A 74 5.47 -17.64 2.77
CA VAL A 74 5.82 -16.23 2.97
C VAL A 74 5.01 -15.41 1.99
N ALA A 75 4.42 -14.34 2.48
CA ALA A 75 3.54 -13.46 1.71
C ALA A 75 4.03 -12.01 1.81
N PHE A 76 4.02 -11.33 0.68
CA PHE A 76 4.31 -9.92 0.52
C PHE A 76 3.07 -9.21 -0.02
N PRO A 77 2.20 -8.68 0.84
CA PRO A 77 1.05 -7.92 0.40
C PRO A 77 1.47 -6.56 -0.14
N MET A 78 0.85 -6.12 -1.22
CA MET A 78 1.01 -4.79 -1.80
C MET A 78 0.06 -3.78 -1.14
N PRO A 79 0.36 -2.49 -1.19
CA PRO A 79 -0.61 -1.47 -0.79
C PRO A 79 -1.94 -1.64 -1.51
N ASP A 80 -3.04 -1.45 -0.78
CA ASP A 80 -4.39 -1.50 -1.33
C ASP A 80 -4.53 -0.46 -2.45
N ARG A 81 -5.24 -0.83 -3.52
CA ARG A 81 -5.50 0.05 -4.66
C ARG A 81 -6.99 0.25 -4.83
N ASP A 82 -7.42 1.47 -4.65
CA ASP A 82 -8.79 1.88 -4.90
C ASP A 82 -8.97 2.16 -6.39
N LEU A 83 -9.84 1.39 -7.06
CA LEU A 83 -10.03 1.55 -8.50
C LEU A 83 -10.83 2.80 -8.85
N ASP A 84 -11.67 3.31 -7.96
CA ASP A 84 -12.37 4.57 -8.16
C ASP A 84 -11.38 5.75 -8.16
N GLU A 85 -10.50 5.81 -7.16
CA GLU A 85 -9.43 6.82 -7.13
C GLU A 85 -8.50 6.69 -8.35
N MET A 86 -8.18 5.47 -8.76
CA MET A 86 -7.28 5.21 -9.88
C MET A 86 -7.87 5.58 -11.23
N TYR A 87 -9.17 5.37 -11.44
CA TYR A 87 -9.86 5.75 -12.67
C TYR A 87 -9.82 7.26 -12.92
N ASN A 88 -9.73 8.03 -11.83
CA ASN A 88 -9.71 9.49 -11.85
C ASN A 88 -8.29 10.10 -11.71
N SER A 89 -7.23 9.29 -11.75
CA SER A 89 -5.85 9.75 -11.54
C SER A 89 -4.85 9.06 -12.47
N ASP A 90 -3.73 9.76 -12.77
CA ASP A 90 -2.58 9.17 -13.47
C ASP A 90 -1.82 8.21 -12.53
N THR A 91 -2.35 7.00 -12.37
CA THR A 91 -1.80 6.00 -11.46
C THR A 91 -1.10 4.89 -12.25
N ASN A 92 0.19 4.64 -11.96
CA ASN A 92 0.92 3.50 -12.48
C ASN A 92 0.69 2.26 -11.61
N TYR A 93 0.57 1.09 -12.26
CA TYR A 93 0.53 -0.19 -11.56
C TYR A 93 1.93 -0.61 -11.08
N PRO A 94 2.02 -1.32 -9.93
CA PRO A 94 3.25 -2.00 -9.56
C PRO A 94 3.62 -3.01 -10.65
N GLY A 95 4.88 -2.96 -11.08
CA GLY A 95 5.39 -3.84 -12.13
C GLY A 95 6.70 -4.51 -11.74
N ASP A 96 7.11 -5.50 -12.54
CA ASP A 96 8.42 -6.15 -12.47
C ASP A 96 8.78 -6.70 -11.08
N PHE A 97 7.79 -7.24 -10.34
CA PHE A 97 8.03 -7.81 -9.02
C PHE A 97 8.95 -9.03 -9.10
N ARG A 98 10.13 -8.91 -8.50
CA ARG A 98 11.17 -9.94 -8.49
C ARG A 98 11.56 -10.29 -7.06
N THR A 99 11.74 -11.59 -6.83
CA THR A 99 12.19 -12.13 -5.54
C THR A 99 13.44 -12.95 -5.73
N LEU A 100 14.44 -12.74 -4.88
CA LEU A 100 15.62 -13.57 -4.75
C LEU A 100 15.70 -14.14 -3.33
N VAL A 101 15.93 -15.42 -3.20
CA VAL A 101 16.23 -16.10 -1.93
C VAL A 101 17.65 -16.65 -1.99
N ASP A 102 18.52 -16.19 -1.10
CA ASP A 102 19.97 -16.47 -1.12
C ASP A 102 20.60 -16.25 -2.51
N GLY A 103 20.15 -15.16 -3.19
CA GLY A 103 20.63 -14.76 -4.51
C GLY A 103 20.01 -15.55 -5.69
N ARG A 104 19.11 -16.51 -5.45
CA ARG A 104 18.44 -17.31 -6.48
C ARG A 104 17.03 -16.79 -6.73
N PRO A 105 16.59 -16.63 -8.00
CA PRO A 105 15.24 -16.20 -8.30
C PRO A 105 14.20 -17.22 -7.85
N VAL A 106 13.07 -16.71 -7.35
CA VAL A 106 11.92 -17.50 -6.93
C VAL A 106 10.71 -17.08 -7.74
N THR A 107 9.96 -18.06 -8.25
CA THR A 107 8.68 -17.82 -8.90
C THR A 107 7.61 -17.55 -7.84
N MET A 108 7.00 -16.37 -7.89
CA MET A 108 5.94 -15.96 -7.00
C MET A 108 4.58 -16.36 -7.55
N GLN A 109 3.67 -16.70 -6.63
CA GLN A 109 2.23 -16.76 -6.89
C GLN A 109 1.61 -15.43 -6.48
N VAL A 110 0.47 -15.08 -7.06
CA VAL A 110 -0.24 -13.84 -6.77
C VAL A 110 -1.70 -14.15 -6.43
N GLU A 111 -2.16 -13.66 -5.29
CA GLU A 111 -3.57 -13.61 -4.94
C GLU A 111 -4.09 -12.19 -5.14
N ARG A 112 -5.27 -12.06 -5.75
CA ARG A 112 -5.96 -10.78 -5.90
C ARG A 112 -7.38 -10.89 -5.41
N ARG A 113 -7.81 -9.89 -4.64
CA ARG A 113 -9.17 -9.79 -4.12
C ARG A 113 -9.79 -8.44 -4.46
N ALA A 114 -11.07 -8.47 -4.80
CA ALA A 114 -11.90 -7.27 -4.96
C ALA A 114 -12.68 -7.04 -3.66
N MET A 115 -12.34 -5.99 -2.94
CA MET A 115 -12.92 -5.67 -1.63
C MET A 115 -13.77 -4.40 -1.72
N LEU A 116 -14.99 -4.44 -1.18
CA LEU A 116 -15.81 -3.25 -0.99
C LEU A 116 -16.43 -3.30 0.40
N ASN A 117 -16.29 -2.22 1.18
CA ASN A 117 -16.80 -2.12 2.55
C ASN A 117 -16.45 -3.32 3.45
N GLY A 118 -15.23 -3.88 3.27
CA GLY A 118 -14.76 -5.04 4.03
C GLY A 118 -15.28 -6.40 3.55
N VAL A 119 -16.10 -6.44 2.51
CA VAL A 119 -16.64 -7.67 1.92
C VAL A 119 -15.82 -8.07 0.68
N ASP A 120 -15.50 -9.36 0.57
CA ASP A 120 -14.81 -9.93 -0.60
C ASP A 120 -15.83 -10.28 -1.69
N HIS A 121 -15.75 -9.63 -2.83
CA HIS A 121 -16.60 -9.82 -4.01
C HIS A 121 -15.91 -10.58 -5.14
N THR A 122 -14.70 -11.08 -4.93
CA THR A 122 -13.86 -11.73 -5.95
C THR A 122 -14.57 -12.85 -6.68
N ALA A 123 -15.16 -13.79 -5.93
CA ALA A 123 -15.85 -14.96 -6.53
C ALA A 123 -17.04 -14.54 -7.38
N MET A 124 -17.79 -13.52 -6.95
CA MET A 124 -18.95 -13.01 -7.70
C MET A 124 -18.50 -12.33 -8.99
N LEU A 125 -17.52 -11.44 -8.93
CA LEU A 125 -17.00 -10.72 -10.12
C LEU A 125 -16.40 -11.69 -11.13
N THR A 126 -15.56 -12.62 -10.68
CA THR A 126 -14.96 -13.64 -11.56
C THR A 126 -16.01 -14.58 -12.16
N GLY A 127 -17.07 -14.93 -11.41
CA GLY A 127 -18.21 -15.71 -11.90
C GLY A 127 -19.02 -14.99 -12.99
N LEU A 128 -19.00 -13.66 -13.00
CA LEU A 128 -19.58 -12.82 -14.05
C LEU A 128 -18.61 -12.54 -15.21
N GLY A 129 -17.40 -13.09 -15.17
CA GLY A 129 -16.37 -12.85 -16.19
C GLY A 129 -15.70 -11.48 -16.08
N ILE A 130 -15.83 -10.80 -14.94
CA ILE A 130 -15.16 -9.51 -14.67
C ILE A 130 -13.81 -9.79 -14.01
N PRO A 131 -12.66 -9.37 -14.59
CA PRO A 131 -11.37 -9.48 -13.94
C PRO A 131 -11.30 -8.57 -12.71
N VAL A 132 -10.61 -9.02 -11.65
CA VAL A 132 -10.46 -8.24 -10.41
C VAL A 132 -9.68 -6.95 -10.66
N GLN A 133 -8.72 -7.01 -11.59
CA GLN A 133 -7.95 -5.86 -12.08
C GLN A 133 -7.44 -6.14 -13.48
N THR A 134 -6.97 -5.09 -14.15
CA THR A 134 -6.19 -5.17 -15.39
C THR A 134 -4.75 -4.76 -15.15
N SER A 135 -3.85 -5.16 -16.05
CA SER A 135 -2.44 -4.73 -16.02
C SER A 135 -2.24 -3.31 -16.55
N ASP A 136 -3.23 -2.77 -17.24
CA ASP A 136 -3.22 -1.45 -17.81
C ASP A 136 -4.43 -0.66 -17.29
N PRO A 137 -4.22 0.40 -16.49
CA PRO A 137 -5.32 1.23 -15.98
C PRO A 137 -6.07 1.99 -17.09
N ALA A 138 -5.39 2.31 -18.18
CA ALA A 138 -6.00 2.94 -19.35
C ALA A 138 -6.77 1.96 -20.22
N SER A 139 -6.71 0.64 -19.92
CA SER A 139 -7.44 -0.35 -20.71
C SER A 139 -8.91 -0.36 -20.35
N ASP A 140 -9.76 -0.26 -21.36
CA ASP A 140 -11.21 -0.41 -21.23
C ASP A 140 -11.66 -1.84 -20.86
N VAL A 141 -10.73 -2.76 -20.57
CA VAL A 141 -11.03 -4.19 -20.36
C VAL A 141 -12.03 -4.40 -19.24
N LEU A 142 -11.89 -3.70 -18.11
CA LEU A 142 -12.84 -3.79 -16.99
C LEU A 142 -14.20 -3.21 -17.38
N ILE A 143 -14.20 -2.01 -17.95
CA ILE A 143 -15.41 -1.31 -18.38
C ILE A 143 -16.13 -2.12 -19.46
N GLU A 144 -15.37 -2.68 -20.41
CA GLU A 144 -15.94 -3.51 -21.47
C GLU A 144 -16.50 -4.83 -20.94
N ALA A 145 -15.86 -5.46 -19.96
CA ALA A 145 -16.41 -6.63 -19.26
C ALA A 145 -17.74 -6.29 -18.57
N ILE A 146 -17.81 -5.14 -17.89
CA ILE A 146 -19.04 -4.66 -17.25
C ILE A 146 -20.13 -4.34 -18.30
N ARG A 147 -19.78 -3.72 -19.41
CA ARG A 147 -20.72 -3.40 -20.51
C ARG A 147 -21.36 -4.65 -21.12
N ARG A 148 -20.62 -5.76 -21.23
CA ARG A 148 -21.12 -7.04 -21.78
C ARG A 148 -22.07 -7.79 -20.89
N LEU A 149 -22.20 -7.40 -19.63
CA LEU A 149 -23.13 -8.02 -18.70
C LEU A 149 -24.59 -7.81 -19.12
N ARG A 150 -25.46 -8.73 -18.73
CA ARG A 150 -26.90 -8.54 -18.84
C ARG A 150 -27.34 -7.32 -18.02
N PRO A 151 -28.35 -6.56 -18.46
CA PRO A 151 -28.83 -5.37 -17.72
C PRO A 151 -29.11 -5.63 -16.23
N ALA A 152 -29.72 -6.78 -15.91
CA ALA A 152 -30.03 -7.17 -14.52
C ALA A 152 -28.77 -7.36 -13.66
N ASP A 153 -27.69 -7.94 -14.23
CA ASP A 153 -26.43 -8.13 -13.51
C ASP A 153 -25.73 -6.78 -13.28
N ARG A 154 -25.74 -5.88 -14.27
CA ARG A 154 -25.20 -4.51 -14.10
C ARG A 154 -25.97 -3.74 -13.02
N GLN A 155 -27.31 -3.79 -13.06
CA GLN A 155 -28.14 -3.13 -12.06
C GLN A 155 -27.81 -3.65 -10.65
N ARG A 156 -27.68 -4.97 -10.50
CA ARG A 156 -27.29 -5.58 -9.21
C ARG A 156 -25.94 -5.09 -8.72
N LEU A 157 -24.93 -4.99 -9.60
CA LEU A 157 -23.62 -4.48 -9.21
C LEU A 157 -23.68 -3.01 -8.80
N ALA A 158 -24.48 -2.19 -9.48
CA ALA A 158 -24.68 -0.77 -9.14
C ALA A 158 -25.41 -0.63 -7.78
N GLU A 159 -26.45 -1.43 -7.53
CA GLU A 159 -27.15 -1.45 -6.24
C GLU A 159 -26.24 -1.87 -5.07
N MET A 160 -25.25 -2.72 -5.34
CA MET A 160 -24.21 -3.10 -4.38
C MET A 160 -23.10 -2.07 -4.23
N GLY A 161 -23.07 -1.00 -5.06
CA GLY A 161 -22.03 -0.01 -5.09
C GLY A 161 -20.71 -0.47 -5.70
N LEU A 162 -20.70 -1.60 -6.42
CA LEU A 162 -19.50 -2.16 -7.05
C LEU A 162 -19.14 -1.47 -8.36
N ILE A 163 -20.08 -0.79 -8.98
CA ILE A 163 -19.84 0.05 -10.16
C ILE A 163 -20.52 1.41 -9.98
N GLY A 164 -19.94 2.45 -10.58
CA GLY A 164 -20.53 3.78 -10.60
C GLY A 164 -21.90 3.79 -11.30
N ASN A 165 -22.80 4.66 -10.82
CA ASN A 165 -24.14 4.85 -11.41
C ASN A 165 -24.16 5.82 -12.58
N ASP A 166 -23.02 6.41 -12.91
CA ASP A 166 -22.83 7.33 -14.03
C ASP A 166 -22.64 6.57 -15.36
N ALA A 167 -22.58 7.31 -16.46
CA ALA A 167 -22.35 6.74 -17.79
C ALA A 167 -20.99 6.03 -17.93
N GLY A 168 -20.08 6.18 -16.96
CA GLY A 168 -18.73 5.62 -16.97
C GLY A 168 -18.66 4.13 -16.65
N LEU A 169 -19.60 3.59 -15.89
CA LEU A 169 -19.59 2.18 -15.43
C LEU A 169 -18.27 1.76 -14.77
N HIS A 170 -17.54 2.72 -14.15
CA HIS A 170 -16.23 2.44 -13.58
C HIS A 170 -16.32 1.56 -12.33
N PRO A 171 -15.29 0.72 -12.09
CA PRO A 171 -15.23 -0.13 -10.90
C PRO A 171 -15.02 0.69 -9.63
N MET A 172 -15.72 0.31 -8.55
CA MET A 172 -15.70 1.00 -7.24
C MET A 172 -15.06 0.17 -6.13
N TRP A 173 -14.40 -0.93 -6.44
CA TRP A 173 -13.79 -1.78 -5.42
C TRP A 173 -12.30 -1.51 -5.24
N THR A 174 -11.81 -1.82 -4.05
CA THR A 174 -10.38 -1.84 -3.75
C THR A 174 -9.78 -3.19 -4.11
N VAL A 175 -8.67 -3.19 -4.84
CA VAL A 175 -7.87 -4.39 -5.13
C VAL A 175 -6.86 -4.61 -4.03
N LYS A 176 -6.93 -5.79 -3.39
CA LYS A 176 -5.87 -6.32 -2.53
C LYS A 176 -5.04 -7.32 -3.32
N GLU A 177 -3.75 -7.08 -3.44
CA GLU A 177 -2.81 -7.95 -4.13
C GLU A 177 -1.75 -8.45 -3.18
N THR A 178 -1.49 -9.77 -3.19
CA THR A 178 -0.48 -10.40 -2.33
C THR A 178 0.37 -11.35 -3.15
N TYR A 179 1.68 -11.10 -3.22
CA TYR A 179 2.67 -12.04 -3.74
C TYR A 179 3.04 -13.04 -2.66
N TYR A 180 3.19 -14.33 -3.00
CA TYR A 180 3.53 -15.34 -2.00
C TYR A 180 4.28 -16.53 -2.62
N TRP A 181 5.05 -17.23 -1.76
CA TRP A 181 5.77 -18.46 -2.15
C TRP A 181 5.94 -19.37 -0.94
N GLU A 182 6.22 -20.66 -1.18
CA GLU A 182 6.64 -21.59 -0.14
C GLU A 182 8.12 -21.42 0.16
N GLN A 183 8.48 -21.26 1.44
CA GLN A 183 9.84 -21.08 1.90
C GLN A 183 10.21 -22.08 2.98
N VAL A 184 11.41 -22.64 2.86
CA VAL A 184 12.05 -23.42 3.92
C VAL A 184 13.10 -22.55 4.61
N PHE A 185 12.91 -22.28 5.90
CA PHE A 185 13.86 -21.60 6.77
C PHE A 185 14.75 -22.65 7.43
N PRO A 186 16.05 -22.77 7.09
CA PRO A 186 16.94 -23.77 7.66
C PRO A 186 17.16 -23.50 9.16
N ALA A 187 17.34 -24.59 9.94
CA ALA A 187 17.56 -24.49 11.38
C ALA A 187 18.80 -23.67 11.74
N GLY A 188 18.65 -22.68 12.62
CA GLY A 188 19.76 -21.90 13.18
C GLY A 188 20.57 -21.05 12.18
N ARG A 189 20.18 -20.97 10.91
CA ARG A 189 20.91 -20.28 9.85
C ARG A 189 20.17 -19.03 9.38
N ASP A 190 20.93 -18.08 8.83
CA ASP A 190 20.38 -16.91 8.16
C ASP A 190 19.87 -17.30 6.77
N LEU A 191 18.72 -16.73 6.40
CA LEU A 191 18.16 -16.76 5.05
C LEU A 191 18.02 -15.31 4.58
N ARG A 192 18.52 -15.02 3.37
CA ARG A 192 18.41 -13.72 2.76
C ARG A 192 17.30 -13.71 1.73
N VAL A 193 16.39 -12.74 1.84
CA VAL A 193 15.32 -12.52 0.87
C VAL A 193 15.45 -11.09 0.34
N GLN A 194 15.31 -10.92 -0.96
CA GLN A 194 15.35 -9.60 -1.61
C GLN A 194 14.16 -9.48 -2.55
N HIS A 195 13.47 -8.34 -2.47
CA HIS A 195 12.46 -7.97 -3.46
C HIS A 195 12.88 -6.68 -4.17
N SER A 196 12.49 -6.58 -5.42
CA SER A 196 12.55 -5.35 -6.20
C SER A 196 11.35 -5.25 -7.11
N TYR A 197 10.77 -4.06 -7.23
CA TYR A 197 9.63 -3.80 -8.10
C TYR A 197 9.52 -2.29 -8.39
N SER A 198 8.81 -1.94 -9.48
CA SER A 198 8.36 -0.58 -9.72
C SER A 198 7.11 -0.34 -8.88
N PRO A 199 7.09 0.65 -7.97
CA PRO A 199 5.90 0.92 -7.17
C PRO A 199 4.77 1.46 -8.04
N GLY A 200 3.53 1.16 -7.65
CA GLY A 200 2.39 1.94 -8.11
C GLY A 200 2.48 3.33 -7.46
N THR A 201 2.44 4.36 -8.26
CA THR A 201 2.38 5.74 -7.78
C THR A 201 1.00 6.31 -8.06
N GLY A 202 0.27 6.69 -7.01
CA GLY A 202 -0.84 7.62 -7.16
C GLY A 202 -0.27 9.00 -7.52
N GLY A 203 -0.89 9.71 -8.44
CA GLY A 203 -0.39 11.01 -8.85
C GLY A 203 -1.51 11.98 -9.20
N SER A 204 -1.18 13.26 -9.19
CA SER A 204 -2.04 14.34 -9.66
C SER A 204 -1.18 15.39 -10.33
N VAL A 205 -1.71 15.97 -11.40
CA VAL A 205 -1.12 17.16 -12.07
C VAL A 205 -1.18 18.42 -11.22
N THR A 206 -1.77 18.33 -10.03
CA THR A 206 -1.81 19.41 -9.03
C THR A 206 -1.49 18.88 -7.65
N VAL A 207 -0.94 19.73 -6.79
CA VAL A 207 -0.71 19.40 -5.37
C VAL A 207 -1.88 19.93 -4.55
N ALA A 208 -2.80 19.05 -4.12
CA ALA A 208 -4.01 19.46 -3.42
C ALA A 208 -3.73 20.33 -2.16
N LEU A 209 -2.67 19.99 -1.42
CA LEU A 209 -2.21 20.78 -0.26
C LEU A 209 -1.67 22.18 -0.63
N ALA A 210 -1.52 22.53 -1.90
CA ALA A 210 -1.22 23.90 -2.31
C ALA A 210 -2.43 24.85 -2.11
N SER A 211 -3.67 24.31 -2.15
CA SER A 211 -4.88 25.07 -1.86
C SER A 211 -5.07 25.28 -0.36
N PRO A 212 -5.15 26.54 0.15
CA PRO A 212 -5.47 26.81 1.55
C PRO A 212 -6.83 26.27 1.99
N ASP A 213 -7.83 26.29 1.10
CA ASP A 213 -9.18 25.78 1.39
C ASP A 213 -9.15 24.28 1.60
N PHE A 214 -8.46 23.53 0.73
CA PHE A 214 -8.27 22.09 0.91
C PHE A 214 -7.50 21.76 2.19
N ARG A 215 -6.41 22.48 2.51
CA ARG A 215 -5.65 22.28 3.76
C ARG A 215 -6.52 22.34 5.01
N ASN A 216 -7.52 23.24 4.99
CA ASN A 216 -8.41 23.49 6.12
C ASN A 216 -9.65 22.59 6.11
N SER A 217 -9.85 21.78 5.07
CA SER A 217 -10.92 20.78 5.04
C SER A 217 -10.60 19.58 5.94
N PRO A 218 -11.59 18.76 6.31
CA PRO A 218 -11.36 17.49 7.01
C PRO A 218 -10.41 16.57 6.25
N GLU A 219 -10.54 16.47 4.92
CA GLU A 219 -9.75 15.67 4.00
C GLU A 219 -8.30 16.15 3.94
N GLY A 220 -8.08 17.45 3.78
CA GLY A 220 -6.76 18.06 3.77
C GLY A 220 -6.02 17.88 5.10
N ARG A 221 -6.73 17.96 6.23
CA ARG A 221 -6.14 17.64 7.54
C ARG A 221 -5.81 16.14 7.68
N ALA A 222 -6.61 15.25 7.09
CA ALA A 222 -6.31 13.81 7.05
C ALA A 222 -5.06 13.55 6.21
N GLU A 223 -4.94 14.19 5.05
CA GLU A 223 -3.78 14.12 4.16
C GLU A 223 -2.50 14.61 4.86
N GLN A 224 -2.56 15.75 5.56
CA GLN A 224 -1.44 16.26 6.36
C GLN A 224 -1.01 15.28 7.46
N ARG A 225 -1.95 14.64 8.16
CA ARG A 225 -1.62 13.61 9.18
C ARG A 225 -1.03 12.36 8.56
N ARG A 226 -1.55 11.93 7.40
CA ARG A 226 -1.09 10.73 6.68
C ARG A 226 0.37 10.85 6.28
N HIS A 227 0.77 12.01 5.79
CA HIS A 227 2.13 12.28 5.29
C HIS A 227 2.99 13.05 6.30
N CYS A 228 2.46 13.38 7.49
CA CYS A 228 3.15 14.20 8.50
C CYS A 228 3.71 15.52 7.96
N THR A 229 2.95 16.20 7.09
CA THR A 229 3.36 17.50 6.57
C THR A 229 3.42 18.53 7.70
N ASP A 230 4.58 19.18 7.82
CA ASP A 230 4.80 20.23 8.81
C ASP A 230 4.67 21.64 8.22
N ARG A 231 4.81 22.65 9.09
CA ARG A 231 4.74 24.07 8.68
C ARG A 231 5.84 24.43 7.68
N ALA A 232 7.03 23.84 7.80
CA ALA A 232 8.15 24.11 6.91
C ALA A 232 7.88 23.58 5.49
N PHE A 233 7.32 22.36 5.41
CA PHE A 233 6.87 21.77 4.13
C PHE A 233 5.78 22.64 3.49
N LEU A 234 4.73 23.02 4.23
CA LEU A 234 3.63 23.84 3.70
C LEU A 234 4.11 25.21 3.24
N ALA A 235 4.99 25.86 4.00
CA ALA A 235 5.56 27.16 3.59
C ALA A 235 6.48 27.02 2.36
N ALA A 236 7.18 25.91 2.19
CA ALA A 236 7.96 25.63 0.98
C ALA A 236 7.03 25.37 -0.22
N LEU A 237 5.94 24.65 -0.02
CA LEU A 237 4.91 24.40 -1.04
C LEU A 237 4.26 25.72 -1.50
N ASP A 238 3.91 26.63 -0.57
CA ASP A 238 3.36 27.95 -0.91
C ASP A 238 4.31 28.77 -1.78
N ARG A 239 5.60 28.78 -1.44
CA ARG A 239 6.61 29.46 -2.26
C ARG A 239 6.78 28.84 -3.64
N MET A 240 6.58 27.54 -3.75
CA MET A 240 6.66 26.82 -5.01
C MET A 240 5.43 27.10 -5.87
N SER A 241 4.23 27.02 -5.29
CA SER A 241 2.96 27.34 -5.95
C SER A 241 2.87 28.79 -6.43
N ALA A 242 3.45 29.74 -5.69
CA ALA A 242 3.50 31.13 -6.13
C ALA A 242 4.26 31.36 -7.44
N ARG A 243 5.00 30.36 -7.91
CA ARG A 243 5.71 30.35 -9.19
C ARG A 243 4.97 29.60 -10.30
N GLU A 244 3.84 28.94 -9.98
CA GLU A 244 2.96 28.34 -11.00
C GLU A 244 2.43 29.45 -11.91
N GLY A 245 2.29 29.13 -13.19
CA GLY A 245 1.93 30.12 -14.23
C GLY A 245 3.13 30.84 -14.86
N ASN A 246 4.33 30.76 -14.28
CA ASN A 246 5.57 31.26 -14.87
C ASN A 246 6.35 30.13 -15.60
N GLY A 247 5.63 29.18 -16.23
CA GLY A 247 6.25 28.04 -16.91
C GLY A 247 6.59 26.86 -15.97
N ILE A 248 6.02 26.84 -14.75
CA ILE A 248 6.16 25.75 -13.79
C ILE A 248 4.79 25.16 -13.50
N VAL A 249 4.69 23.84 -13.52
CA VAL A 249 3.55 23.04 -13.06
C VAL A 249 3.98 22.18 -11.90
N LEU A 250 3.19 22.15 -10.81
CA LEU A 250 3.44 21.27 -9.69
C LEU A 250 2.68 19.95 -9.87
N THR A 251 3.38 18.84 -9.79
CA THR A 251 2.78 17.50 -9.76
C THR A 251 2.95 16.86 -8.40
N GLN A 252 1.98 16.09 -7.98
CA GLN A 252 2.03 15.28 -6.77
C GLN A 252 2.21 13.81 -7.13
N GLN A 253 3.08 13.13 -6.39
CA GLN A 253 3.20 11.67 -6.40
C GLN A 253 3.04 11.16 -4.96
N ASN A 254 2.23 10.13 -4.81
CA ASN A 254 2.02 9.44 -3.55
C ASN A 254 2.55 8.00 -3.67
N LEU A 255 3.37 7.59 -2.70
CA LEU A 255 3.86 6.23 -2.57
C LEU A 255 3.46 5.68 -1.21
N SER A 256 3.15 4.40 -1.19
CA SER A 256 2.89 3.69 0.07
C SER A 256 3.73 2.42 0.15
N TYR A 257 4.18 2.12 1.36
CA TYR A 257 4.84 0.85 1.66
C TYR A 257 4.37 0.37 3.03
N ILE A 258 4.02 -0.91 3.11
CA ILE A 258 3.45 -1.45 4.34
C ILE A 258 4.57 -1.99 5.21
N LEU A 259 4.76 -1.41 6.39
CA LEU A 259 5.77 -1.80 7.36
C LEU A 259 5.21 -2.68 8.47
N THR A 260 3.91 -2.57 8.75
CA THR A 260 3.30 -3.14 9.96
C THR A 260 3.35 -4.66 10.03
N THR A 261 3.41 -5.38 8.90
CA THR A 261 3.62 -6.84 8.86
C THR A 261 4.98 -7.30 9.36
N GLY A 262 5.99 -6.42 9.36
CA GLY A 262 7.25 -6.66 10.05
C GLY A 262 7.07 -7.00 11.55
N GLY A 263 5.91 -6.65 12.11
CA GLY A 263 5.49 -7.03 13.46
C GLY A 263 5.02 -8.48 13.62
N ASN A 264 4.83 -9.24 12.53
CA ASN A 264 4.36 -10.63 12.57
C ASN A 264 5.49 -11.66 12.81
N TRP A 265 6.73 -11.23 12.74
CA TRP A 265 7.87 -12.06 13.09
C TRP A 265 8.02 -12.17 14.61
N ARG A 266 8.76 -13.20 15.08
CA ARG A 266 8.94 -13.55 16.47
C ARG A 266 9.35 -12.36 17.36
N SER A 267 10.32 -11.58 16.90
CA SER A 267 10.88 -10.44 17.62
C SER A 267 10.69 -9.14 16.84
N PRO A 268 10.87 -7.97 17.48
CA PRO A 268 11.05 -6.72 16.74
C PRO A 268 12.16 -6.86 15.68
N ILE A 269 12.09 -6.07 14.62
CA ILE A 269 13.13 -6.00 13.59
C ILE A 269 14.47 -5.62 14.23
N GLY A 270 15.46 -6.50 14.16
CA GLY A 270 16.73 -6.30 14.86
C GLY A 270 17.48 -5.06 14.41
N ARG A 271 17.64 -4.88 13.09
CA ARG A 271 18.19 -3.69 12.44
C ARG A 271 17.31 -3.29 11.28
N PHE A 272 16.79 -2.08 11.34
CA PHE A 272 16.00 -1.48 10.27
C PHE A 272 16.73 -0.27 9.68
N ARG A 273 16.76 -0.21 8.36
CA ARG A 273 17.22 0.94 7.60
C ARG A 273 16.20 1.25 6.51
N LEU A 274 15.78 2.50 6.43
CA LEU A 274 14.96 3.04 5.34
C LEU A 274 15.74 4.14 4.65
N VAL A 275 15.76 4.11 3.32
CA VAL A 275 16.16 5.24 2.48
C VAL A 275 14.97 5.62 1.60
N VAL A 276 14.54 6.86 1.70
CA VAL A 276 13.55 7.45 0.79
C VAL A 276 14.27 8.38 -0.16
N ASP A 277 14.09 8.19 -1.47
CA ASP A 277 14.70 8.99 -2.51
C ASP A 277 13.64 9.68 -3.35
N LYS A 278 13.63 11.03 -3.32
CA LYS A 278 12.71 11.83 -4.12
C LYS A 278 13.15 12.05 -5.56
N LEU A 279 14.33 11.53 -5.94
CA LEU A 279 15.01 11.62 -7.24
C LEU A 279 15.31 13.04 -7.71
N ASN A 280 14.36 13.96 -7.66
CA ASN A 280 14.52 15.34 -8.08
C ASN A 280 14.95 16.22 -6.88
N PRO A 281 16.14 16.86 -6.90
CA PRO A 281 16.59 17.73 -5.81
C PRO A 281 15.67 18.94 -5.56
N ARG A 282 14.92 19.40 -6.58
CA ARG A 282 13.95 20.51 -6.45
C ARG A 282 12.62 20.08 -5.84
N ALA A 283 12.29 18.78 -5.83
CA ALA A 283 11.06 18.30 -5.27
C ALA A 283 11.00 18.47 -3.75
N LEU A 284 9.83 18.71 -3.21
CA LEU A 284 9.54 18.62 -1.79
C LEU A 284 9.09 17.19 -1.45
N ILE A 285 9.41 16.74 -0.25
CA ILE A 285 9.02 15.43 0.24
C ILE A 285 8.50 15.52 1.67
N SER A 286 7.46 14.75 1.97
CA SER A 286 6.95 14.60 3.34
C SER A 286 6.54 13.15 3.60
N PHE A 287 6.95 12.62 4.74
CA PHE A 287 6.57 11.31 5.25
C PHE A 287 6.77 11.24 6.75
N CYS A 288 6.02 10.34 7.41
CA CYS A 288 6.14 10.15 8.85
C CYS A 288 7.42 9.41 9.21
N GLY A 289 8.23 9.97 10.11
CA GLY A 289 9.43 9.31 10.60
C GLY A 289 10.15 10.13 11.66
N GLU A 290 10.69 9.48 12.68
CA GLU A 290 11.55 10.12 13.68
C GLU A 290 13.02 9.93 13.29
N GLY A 291 13.89 10.89 13.64
CA GLY A 291 15.33 10.80 13.40
C GLY A 291 15.70 10.66 11.93
N VAL A 292 14.93 11.29 11.05
CA VAL A 292 15.23 11.38 9.62
C VAL A 292 16.53 12.14 9.43
N ARG A 293 17.45 11.59 8.65
CA ARG A 293 18.72 12.23 8.28
C ARG A 293 18.75 12.47 6.79
N TRP A 294 19.12 13.65 6.40
CA TRP A 294 19.42 13.98 5.02
C TRP A 294 20.81 13.43 4.66
N ILE A 295 20.92 12.51 3.72
CA ILE A 295 22.18 11.84 3.35
C ILE A 295 22.65 12.21 1.94
N SER A 296 21.81 12.79 1.09
CA SER A 296 22.15 13.37 -0.20
C SER A 296 21.10 14.41 -0.61
N PRO A 297 21.28 15.17 -1.70
CA PRO A 297 20.30 16.15 -2.18
C PRO A 297 18.89 15.59 -2.43
N THR A 298 18.78 14.27 -2.62
CA THR A 298 17.49 13.60 -2.89
C THR A 298 17.11 12.55 -1.86
N GLN A 299 18.03 12.14 -0.96
CA GLN A 299 17.86 10.96 -0.10
C GLN A 299 17.77 11.30 1.38
N PHE A 300 16.84 10.64 2.04
CA PHE A 300 16.55 10.72 3.47
C PHE A 300 16.64 9.33 4.10
N GLU A 301 17.34 9.21 5.23
CA GLU A 301 17.59 7.93 5.89
C GLU A 301 16.97 7.90 7.28
N ILE A 302 16.39 6.74 7.64
CA ILE A 302 16.00 6.38 9.00
C ILE A 302 16.72 5.09 9.37
N ARG A 303 17.26 5.02 10.59
CA ARG A 303 17.81 3.78 11.18
C ARG A 303 17.19 3.50 12.53
N ARG A 304 16.83 2.22 12.76
CA ARG A 304 16.27 1.75 14.03
C ARG A 304 16.92 0.44 14.46
N ARG A 305 16.85 0.15 15.74
CA ARG A 305 17.26 -1.15 16.31
C ARG A 305 16.13 -1.66 17.21
N ASN A 306 15.91 -2.96 17.21
CA ASN A 306 14.86 -3.61 17.98
C ASN A 306 13.50 -2.88 17.83
N TRP A 307 13.14 -2.62 16.58
CA TRP A 307 12.02 -1.77 16.24
C TRP A 307 10.82 -2.58 15.75
N ARG A 308 9.64 -2.26 16.28
CA ARG A 308 8.37 -2.79 15.79
C ARG A 308 7.61 -1.65 15.12
N PRO A 309 7.34 -1.76 13.81
CA PRO A 309 6.56 -0.74 13.10
C PRO A 309 5.12 -0.70 13.62
N THR A 310 4.61 0.51 13.84
CA THR A 310 3.25 0.77 14.32
C THR A 310 2.37 1.46 13.29
N ARG A 311 2.95 1.86 12.16
CA ARG A 311 2.28 2.46 11.00
C ARG A 311 3.00 2.10 9.73
N ASP A 312 2.27 2.20 8.64
CA ASP A 312 2.82 2.06 7.30
C ASP A 312 3.49 3.36 6.85
N LEU A 313 4.28 3.28 5.80
CA LEU A 313 4.96 4.42 5.20
C LEU A 313 4.08 5.01 4.10
N HIS A 314 3.75 6.30 4.22
CA HIS A 314 3.10 7.08 3.19
C HIS A 314 3.99 8.27 2.86
N ILE A 315 4.33 8.42 1.60
CA ILE A 315 5.25 9.44 1.11
C ILE A 315 4.50 10.33 0.13
N LEU A 316 4.55 11.63 0.34
CA LEU A 316 4.08 12.64 -0.58
C LEU A 316 5.31 13.33 -1.19
N ILE A 317 5.37 13.40 -2.51
CA ILE A 317 6.40 14.13 -3.26
C ILE A 317 5.70 15.17 -4.13
N ALA A 318 6.09 16.45 -3.96
CA ALA A 318 5.63 17.54 -4.80
C ALA A 318 6.79 17.99 -5.70
N THR A 319 6.64 17.81 -7.00
CA THR A 319 7.69 18.05 -7.99
C THR A 319 7.35 19.23 -8.88
N PRO A 320 8.23 20.25 -8.98
CA PRO A 320 8.10 21.30 -9.98
C PRO A 320 8.60 20.79 -11.34
N ASN A 321 7.74 20.86 -12.35
CA ASN A 321 8.06 20.55 -13.74
C ASN A 321 8.07 21.83 -14.57
N ASP A 322 9.08 21.99 -15.41
CA ASP A 322 9.16 23.12 -16.32
C ASP A 322 8.28 22.81 -17.55
N THR A 323 7.35 23.73 -17.90
CA THR A 323 6.42 23.53 -19.04
C THR A 323 7.07 23.74 -20.41
N ASN A 324 8.38 24.06 -20.46
CA ASN A 324 9.14 24.38 -21.66
C ASN A 324 10.13 23.26 -22.08
N GLN A 325 9.88 22.01 -21.70
CA GLN A 325 10.65 20.85 -22.22
C GLN A 325 9.81 19.98 -23.13
#